data_7c0eba05732ca9bc5e128df79133d767
#
_entry.id   7c0eba05732ca9bc5e128df79133d767
#
_cell.length_a   1.000
_cell.length_b   1.000
_cell.length_c   1.000
_cell.angle_alpha   90.00
_cell.angle_beta   90.00
_cell.angle_gamma   90.00
#
_symmetry.space_group_name_H-M   'P 1'
#
loop_
_entity.id
_entity.type
_entity.pdbx_description
1 polymer ?
#
loop_
_entity_poly.entity_id
_entity_poly.type
_entity_poly.pdbx_seq_one_letter_code
_entity_poly.pdbx_strand_id
1 'polypeptide(L)'
;LKREAEPLDRKRYQTIFAKNDGSVAAPTAGLHFTPEILESIGTKGIPSEKVTLHVGAGTFKPVIEEKIGNHAMHDEKIVVSLKTLQHLHANAGKRFTPVGTTSVRTLESIYWFGGKIAEQGCRATFDIPQWLPYKEHASLTRKEALKKVIDFLTANNLEQLTGQTRLMIVPGYTYKMADAMFTNFHQPKSTLLLLVSAFIGVRWKKVYQFALEHGFRFLSYGDSCYLIKEK
;
A
#
# COMPACT_ATOMS: atom_id res chain seq x y z
N LEU A 1 -13.30 -13.52 -15.00
CA LEU A 1 -12.86 -13.65 -16.41
C LEU A 1 -14.10 -13.75 -17.27
N LYS A 2 -14.07 -13.17 -18.49
CA LYS A 2 -15.15 -13.33 -19.49
C LYS A 2 -15.03 -14.67 -20.25
N ARG A 3 -14.09 -15.52 -19.91
CA ARG A 3 -13.82 -16.87 -20.43
C ARG A 3 -13.63 -17.85 -19.28
N GLU A 4 -13.66 -19.14 -19.56
CA GLU A 4 -13.33 -20.18 -18.59
C GLU A 4 -11.87 -20.06 -18.11
N ALA A 5 -11.63 -20.48 -16.86
CA ALA A 5 -10.31 -20.43 -16.26
C ALA A 5 -9.41 -21.52 -16.88
N GLU A 6 -8.21 -21.16 -17.30
CA GLU A 6 -7.19 -22.06 -17.82
C GLU A 6 -6.14 -22.38 -16.72
N PRO A 7 -5.48 -23.56 -16.80
CA PRO A 7 -4.38 -23.89 -15.86
C PRO A 7 -3.27 -22.83 -15.83
N LEU A 8 -3.05 -22.15 -16.95
CA LEU A 8 -2.06 -21.08 -17.09
C LEU A 8 -2.43 -19.82 -16.28
N ASP A 9 -3.70 -19.60 -15.98
CA ASP A 9 -4.16 -18.44 -15.20
C ASP A 9 -3.64 -18.49 -13.75
N ARG A 10 -3.53 -19.67 -13.14
CA ARG A 10 -2.91 -19.82 -11.82
C ARG A 10 -1.46 -19.28 -11.80
N LYS A 11 -0.69 -19.59 -12.85
CA LYS A 11 0.69 -19.12 -12.98
C LYS A 11 0.77 -17.64 -13.33
N ARG A 12 -0.15 -17.14 -14.19
CA ARG A 12 -0.19 -15.73 -14.60
C ARG A 12 -0.73 -14.80 -13.53
N TYR A 13 -1.56 -15.30 -12.60
CA TYR A 13 -2.09 -14.50 -11.49
C TYR A 13 -1.15 -14.45 -10.28
N GLN A 14 0.05 -15.00 -10.39
CA GLN A 14 1.08 -14.93 -9.38
C GLN A 14 2.13 -13.89 -9.77
N THR A 15 2.50 -13.04 -8.80
CA THR A 15 3.60 -12.10 -8.99
C THR A 15 4.93 -12.79 -8.73
N ILE A 16 6.02 -12.25 -9.31
CA ILE A 16 7.39 -12.69 -9.00
C ILE A 16 7.77 -12.51 -7.52
N PHE A 17 6.94 -11.82 -6.75
CA PHE A 17 7.12 -11.57 -5.32
C PHE A 17 6.46 -12.64 -4.43
N ALA A 18 5.63 -13.52 -4.98
CA ALA A 18 4.97 -14.58 -4.23
C ALA A 18 6.02 -15.58 -3.70
N LYS A 19 6.20 -15.64 -2.38
CA LYS A 19 7.14 -16.56 -1.72
C LYS A 19 6.46 -17.51 -0.75
N ASN A 20 5.40 -17.08 -0.11
CA ASN A 20 4.69 -17.83 0.92
C ASN A 20 3.24 -18.03 0.51
N ASP A 21 2.75 -19.25 0.68
CA ASP A 21 1.33 -19.57 0.51
C ASP A 21 0.51 -18.94 1.65
N GLY A 22 -0.76 -18.63 1.38
CA GLY A 22 -1.68 -18.13 2.42
C GLY A 22 -2.36 -16.80 2.09
N SER A 23 -2.08 -16.18 0.94
CA SER A 23 -2.82 -15.02 0.44
C SER A 23 -3.91 -15.45 -0.52
N VAL A 24 -5.14 -14.94 -0.33
CA VAL A 24 -6.29 -15.24 -1.20
C VAL A 24 -6.25 -14.39 -2.47
N ALA A 25 -5.54 -13.26 -2.45
CA ALA A 25 -5.44 -12.33 -3.57
C ALA A 25 -3.99 -11.94 -3.84
N ALA A 26 -3.62 -11.87 -5.11
CA ALA A 26 -2.31 -11.39 -5.52
C ALA A 26 -2.23 -9.84 -5.46
N PRO A 27 -1.08 -9.25 -5.13
CA PRO A 27 -0.85 -7.82 -5.27
C PRO A 27 -0.70 -7.45 -6.75
N THR A 28 -1.84 -7.24 -7.43
CA THR A 28 -1.95 -7.22 -8.89
C THR A 28 -1.11 -6.15 -9.60
N ALA A 29 -0.82 -5.03 -8.95
CA ALA A 29 0.15 -4.05 -9.47
C ALA A 29 1.56 -4.63 -9.62
N GLY A 30 1.91 -5.65 -8.84
CA GLY A 30 3.18 -6.38 -8.96
C GLY A 30 3.29 -7.25 -10.21
N LEU A 31 2.19 -7.57 -10.89
CA LEU A 31 2.18 -8.35 -12.13
C LEU A 31 2.87 -7.62 -13.30
N HIS A 32 2.98 -6.30 -13.21
CA HIS A 32 3.67 -5.46 -14.21
C HIS A 32 5.20 -5.47 -14.06
N PHE A 33 5.72 -6.04 -12.97
CA PHE A 33 7.15 -6.11 -12.70
C PHE A 33 7.68 -7.49 -13.07
N THR A 34 8.59 -7.52 -14.04
CA THR A 34 9.30 -8.72 -14.47
C THR A 34 10.70 -8.77 -13.84
N PRO A 35 11.41 -9.93 -13.87
CA PRO A 35 12.80 -9.99 -13.42
C PRO A 35 13.70 -8.96 -14.11
N GLU A 36 13.52 -8.76 -15.42
CA GLU A 36 14.31 -7.82 -16.23
C GLU A 36 14.07 -6.36 -15.79
N ILE A 37 12.84 -6.01 -15.46
CA ILE A 37 12.51 -4.67 -14.91
C ILE A 37 13.20 -4.48 -13.56
N LEU A 38 13.17 -5.49 -12.68
CA LEU A 38 13.84 -5.40 -11.37
C LEU A 38 15.36 -5.30 -11.52
N GLU A 39 15.95 -6.03 -12.45
CA GLU A 39 17.38 -5.93 -12.78
C GLU A 39 17.70 -4.51 -13.28
N SER A 40 16.91 -3.99 -14.23
CA SER A 40 17.06 -2.62 -14.74
C SER A 40 16.93 -1.54 -13.65
N ILE A 41 16.06 -1.73 -12.67
CA ILE A 41 15.93 -0.85 -11.50
C ILE A 41 17.22 -0.92 -10.65
N GLY A 42 17.72 -2.15 -10.41
CA GLY A 42 18.94 -2.38 -9.65
C GLY A 42 20.20 -1.78 -10.30
N THR A 43 20.35 -1.95 -11.62
CA THR A 43 21.49 -1.37 -12.38
C THR A 43 21.50 0.15 -12.39
N LYS A 44 20.33 0.77 -12.24
CA LYS A 44 20.18 2.25 -12.09
C LYS A 44 20.42 2.72 -10.64
N GLY A 45 20.81 1.83 -9.72
CA GLY A 45 21.07 2.17 -8.33
C GLY A 45 19.82 2.57 -7.55
N ILE A 46 18.62 2.19 -8.00
CA ILE A 46 17.37 2.46 -7.30
C ILE A 46 17.12 1.36 -6.28
N PRO A 47 17.20 1.65 -4.97
CA PRO A 47 16.98 0.63 -3.95
C PRO A 47 15.53 0.16 -3.95
N SER A 48 15.31 -1.15 -3.80
CA SER A 48 13.99 -1.75 -3.69
C SER A 48 13.89 -2.58 -2.42
N GLU A 49 12.75 -2.42 -1.73
CA GLU A 49 12.43 -3.11 -0.48
C GLU A 49 11.18 -3.96 -0.65
N LYS A 50 11.08 -4.98 0.19
CA LYS A 50 9.95 -5.92 0.18
C LYS A 50 9.21 -5.87 1.50
N VAL A 51 7.89 -5.90 1.42
CA VAL A 51 6.99 -6.09 2.55
C VAL A 51 6.18 -7.37 2.33
N THR A 52 5.89 -8.09 3.39
CA THR A 52 5.02 -9.27 3.32
C THR A 52 3.62 -8.89 3.74
N LEU A 53 2.67 -9.23 2.89
CA LEU A 53 1.26 -8.90 3.06
C LEU A 53 0.43 -10.17 2.92
N HIS A 54 -0.50 -10.38 3.85
CA HIS A 54 -1.51 -11.41 3.73
C HIS A 54 -2.84 -10.74 3.37
N VAL A 55 -3.11 -10.69 2.08
CA VAL A 55 -4.29 -10.01 1.53
C VAL A 55 -5.48 -10.96 1.56
N GLY A 56 -6.51 -10.59 2.32
CA GLY A 56 -7.77 -11.31 2.38
C GLY A 56 -8.67 -11.05 1.16
N ALA A 57 -9.64 -11.93 0.90
CA ALA A 57 -10.62 -11.80 -0.19
C ALA A 57 -11.47 -10.51 -0.11
N GLY A 58 -11.52 -9.88 1.07
CA GLY A 58 -12.28 -8.65 1.31
C GLY A 58 -11.74 -7.39 0.64
N THR A 59 -10.46 -7.37 0.26
CA THR A 59 -9.81 -6.18 -0.32
C THR A 59 -10.46 -5.68 -1.62
N PHE A 60 -11.12 -6.57 -2.35
CA PHE A 60 -11.79 -6.26 -3.63
C PHE A 60 -13.31 -6.12 -3.52
N LYS A 61 -13.88 -6.16 -2.30
CA LYS A 61 -15.31 -5.96 -2.14
C LYS A 61 -15.70 -4.53 -2.50
N PRO A 62 -16.77 -4.33 -3.29
CA PRO A 62 -17.25 -2.99 -3.59
C PRO A 62 -17.79 -2.33 -2.32
N VAL A 63 -17.72 -1.00 -2.31
CA VAL A 63 -18.41 -0.18 -1.31
C VAL A 63 -19.88 -0.15 -1.69
N ILE A 64 -20.71 -0.81 -0.90
CA ILE A 64 -22.18 -0.86 -1.09
C ILE A 64 -22.89 0.18 -0.25
N GLU A 65 -22.23 0.69 0.77
CA GLU A 65 -22.77 1.68 1.71
C GLU A 65 -22.91 3.06 1.04
N GLU A 66 -24.01 3.74 1.28
CA GLU A 66 -24.24 5.11 0.79
C GLU A 66 -23.24 6.11 1.40
N LYS A 67 -22.90 5.90 2.67
CA LYS A 67 -21.92 6.72 3.40
C LYS A 67 -20.68 5.90 3.67
N ILE A 68 -19.53 6.38 3.19
CA ILE A 68 -18.25 5.68 3.35
C ILE A 68 -17.88 5.44 4.82
N GLY A 69 -18.40 6.26 5.74
CA GLY A 69 -18.20 6.10 7.18
C GLY A 69 -18.73 4.78 7.73
N ASN A 70 -19.73 4.20 7.07
CA ASN A 70 -20.37 2.94 7.48
C ASN A 70 -19.68 1.71 6.86
N HIS A 71 -18.81 1.91 5.87
CA HIS A 71 -18.08 0.81 5.26
C HIS A 71 -17.02 0.26 6.20
N ALA A 72 -17.08 -1.03 6.51
CA ALA A 72 -16.09 -1.71 7.34
C ALA A 72 -14.92 -2.22 6.48
N MET A 73 -13.71 -1.73 6.77
CA MET A 73 -12.49 -2.25 6.16
C MET A 73 -12.11 -3.60 6.75
N HIS A 74 -11.60 -4.48 5.90
CA HIS A 74 -11.01 -5.74 6.32
C HIS A 74 -9.61 -5.54 6.91
N ASP A 75 -9.26 -6.41 7.86
CA ASP A 75 -7.91 -6.49 8.38
C ASP A 75 -6.95 -7.00 7.31
N GLU A 76 -5.85 -6.29 7.11
CA GLU A 76 -4.71 -6.75 6.32
C GLU A 76 -3.53 -6.98 7.27
N LYS A 77 -3.05 -8.21 7.31
CA LYS A 77 -1.86 -8.55 8.11
C LYS A 77 -0.61 -8.11 7.38
N ILE A 78 0.27 -7.47 8.12
CA ILE A 78 1.50 -6.85 7.63
C ILE A 78 2.69 -7.45 8.39
N VAL A 79 3.73 -7.82 7.64
CA VAL A 79 5.03 -8.19 8.22
C VAL A 79 6.12 -7.42 7.48
N VAL A 80 6.95 -6.69 8.24
CA VAL A 80 8.06 -5.90 7.69
C VAL A 80 9.30 -6.14 8.55
N SER A 81 10.42 -6.53 7.94
CA SER A 81 11.66 -6.78 8.67
C SER A 81 12.25 -5.49 9.25
N LEU A 82 12.95 -5.61 10.37
CA LEU A 82 13.73 -4.50 10.95
C LEU A 82 14.73 -3.94 9.92
N LYS A 83 15.37 -4.79 9.15
CA LYS A 83 16.30 -4.40 8.08
C LYS A 83 15.61 -3.52 7.03
N THR A 84 14.42 -3.88 6.56
CA THR A 84 13.64 -3.06 5.62
C THR A 84 13.30 -1.69 6.23
N LEU A 85 12.88 -1.63 7.50
CA LEU A 85 12.60 -0.37 8.19
C LEU A 85 13.86 0.51 8.31
N GLN A 86 15.01 -0.06 8.61
CA GLN A 86 16.29 0.64 8.66
C GLN A 86 16.67 1.22 7.29
N HIS A 87 16.49 0.45 6.20
CA HIS A 87 16.72 0.94 4.84
C HIS A 87 15.76 2.07 4.45
N LEU A 88 14.47 1.95 4.80
CA LEU A 88 13.51 3.04 4.59
C LEU A 88 13.91 4.28 5.38
N HIS A 89 14.33 4.13 6.63
CA HIS A 89 14.79 5.25 7.44
C HIS A 89 16.03 5.94 6.86
N ALA A 90 17.02 5.15 6.42
CA ALA A 90 18.25 5.69 5.79
C ALA A 90 17.93 6.46 4.49
N ASN A 91 16.86 6.09 3.79
CA ASN A 91 16.42 6.72 2.55
C ASN A 91 15.19 7.66 2.74
N ALA A 92 14.85 8.06 3.96
CA ALA A 92 13.63 8.83 4.25
C ALA A 92 13.54 10.19 3.52
N GLY A 93 14.65 10.75 3.09
CA GLY A 93 14.70 11.96 2.27
C GLY A 93 14.49 11.74 0.76
N LYS A 94 14.46 10.48 0.31
CA LYS A 94 14.22 10.12 -1.09
C LYS A 94 12.73 9.89 -1.35
N ARG A 95 12.37 9.83 -2.65
CA ARG A 95 11.00 9.51 -3.08
C ARG A 95 10.67 8.04 -2.80
N PHE A 96 9.60 7.80 -2.06
CA PHE A 96 9.06 6.46 -1.86
C PHE A 96 7.96 6.18 -2.89
N THR A 97 8.12 5.08 -3.59
CA THR A 97 7.22 4.66 -4.67
C THR A 97 6.72 3.24 -4.40
N PRO A 98 5.70 3.04 -3.57
CA PRO A 98 5.09 1.73 -3.38
C PRO A 98 4.44 1.20 -4.66
N VAL A 99 4.52 -0.12 -4.83
CA VAL A 99 3.86 -0.86 -5.89
C VAL A 99 2.62 -1.52 -5.32
N GLY A 100 1.45 -1.04 -5.74
CA GLY A 100 0.14 -1.48 -5.28
C GLY A 100 -0.41 -0.69 -4.10
N THR A 101 -1.74 -0.56 -4.06
CA THR A 101 -2.47 0.17 -3.02
C THR A 101 -2.29 -0.43 -1.62
N THR A 102 -2.09 -1.75 -1.53
CA THR A 102 -1.83 -2.42 -0.26
C THR A 102 -0.45 -2.05 0.29
N SER A 103 0.58 -1.92 -0.57
CA SER A 103 1.89 -1.41 -0.16
C SER A 103 1.83 0.05 0.29
N VAL A 104 1.00 0.87 -0.37
CA VAL A 104 0.72 2.25 0.09
C VAL A 104 0.15 2.23 1.50
N ARG A 105 -0.91 1.45 1.74
CA ARG A 105 -1.52 1.36 3.08
C ARG A 105 -0.55 0.85 4.13
N THR A 106 0.31 -0.10 3.77
CA THR A 106 1.36 -0.60 4.67
C THR A 106 2.29 0.51 5.11
N LEU A 107 2.85 1.27 4.18
CA LEU A 107 3.76 2.37 4.50
C LEU A 107 3.08 3.44 5.35
N GLU A 108 1.89 3.86 4.98
CA GLU A 108 1.11 4.83 5.76
C GLU A 108 0.78 4.29 7.16
N SER A 109 0.47 2.99 7.30
CA SER A 109 0.23 2.36 8.60
C SER A 109 1.47 2.33 9.48
N ILE A 110 2.66 2.12 8.91
CA ILE A 110 3.94 2.19 9.65
C ILE A 110 4.14 3.61 10.20
N TYR A 111 3.84 4.65 9.43
CA TYR A 111 3.90 6.02 9.92
C TYR A 111 2.99 6.24 11.13
N TRP A 112 1.72 5.83 11.02
CA TRP A 112 0.75 5.98 12.10
C TRP A 112 1.09 5.14 13.32
N PHE A 113 1.74 3.99 13.14
CA PHE A 113 2.29 3.23 14.27
C PHE A 113 3.41 3.99 14.98
N GLY A 114 4.28 4.68 14.23
CA GLY A 114 5.27 5.59 14.82
C GLY A 114 4.62 6.67 15.69
N GLY A 115 3.48 7.23 15.26
CA GLY A 115 2.67 8.15 16.06
C GLY A 115 2.13 7.50 17.34
N LYS A 116 1.54 6.30 17.23
CA LYS A 116 1.08 5.55 18.42
C LYS A 116 2.21 5.26 19.41
N ILE A 117 3.40 4.91 18.94
CA ILE A 117 4.56 4.70 19.81
C ILE A 117 4.94 6.00 20.53
N ALA A 118 4.87 7.15 19.85
CA ALA A 118 5.17 8.44 20.47
C ALA A 118 4.22 8.76 21.63
N GLU A 119 2.96 8.33 21.56
CA GLU A 119 1.94 8.57 22.58
C GLU A 119 1.91 7.50 23.67
N GLN A 120 2.04 6.22 23.31
CA GLN A 120 1.78 5.06 24.17
C GLN A 120 3.06 4.35 24.65
N GLY A 121 4.22 4.70 24.06
CA GLY A 121 5.51 4.07 24.38
C GLY A 121 5.51 2.58 24.09
N CYS A 122 6.09 1.80 25.00
CA CYS A 122 6.21 0.34 24.86
C CYS A 122 4.88 -0.44 24.86
N ARG A 123 3.77 0.20 25.24
CA ARG A 123 2.43 -0.41 25.21
C ARG A 123 1.77 -0.36 23.85
N ALA A 124 2.34 0.35 22.88
CA ALA A 124 1.79 0.46 21.53
C ALA A 124 1.74 -0.92 20.85
N THR A 125 0.64 -1.20 20.17
CA THR A 125 0.47 -2.38 19.35
C THR A 125 0.26 -1.97 17.89
N PHE A 126 0.84 -2.74 16.95
CA PHE A 126 0.66 -2.47 15.52
C PHE A 126 -0.71 -2.98 15.06
N ASP A 127 -1.73 -2.31 15.51
CA ASP A 127 -3.11 -2.41 15.04
C ASP A 127 -3.56 -0.99 14.69
N ILE A 128 -3.79 -0.74 13.40
CA ILE A 128 -4.14 0.58 12.89
C ILE A 128 -5.64 0.63 12.58
N PRO A 129 -6.42 1.31 13.42
CA PRO A 129 -7.85 1.47 13.20
C PRO A 129 -8.17 2.24 11.91
N GLN A 130 -9.33 1.93 11.35
CA GLN A 130 -9.79 2.45 10.06
C GLN A 130 -9.71 3.98 9.94
N TRP A 131 -10.12 4.69 10.98
CA TRP A 131 -10.27 6.15 10.97
C TRP A 131 -9.23 6.87 11.84
N LEU A 132 -8.15 6.18 12.24
CA LEU A 132 -7.11 6.77 13.07
C LEU A 132 -6.59 8.12 12.54
N PRO A 133 -6.23 8.26 11.24
CA PRO A 133 -5.66 9.50 10.71
C PRO A 133 -6.57 10.71 10.75
N TYR A 134 -7.86 10.50 10.93
CA TYR A 134 -8.87 11.57 10.92
C TYR A 134 -9.27 12.01 12.34
N LYS A 135 -8.78 11.29 13.35
CA LYS A 135 -9.03 11.56 14.78
C LYS A 135 -7.79 12.06 15.50
N GLU A 136 -6.63 11.69 15.02
CA GLU A 136 -5.34 11.97 15.66
C GLU A 136 -4.46 12.83 14.75
N HIS A 137 -3.67 13.69 15.37
CA HIS A 137 -2.73 14.57 14.67
C HIS A 137 -1.30 14.13 14.96
N ALA A 138 -0.78 13.19 14.17
CA ALA A 138 0.65 12.89 14.24
C ALA A 138 1.44 13.98 13.52
N SER A 139 2.29 14.69 14.27
CA SER A 139 3.16 15.76 13.75
C SER A 139 4.56 15.29 13.39
N LEU A 140 4.80 13.98 13.39
CA LEU A 140 6.11 13.40 13.09
C LEU A 140 6.47 13.58 11.60
N THR A 141 7.74 13.79 11.33
CA THR A 141 8.29 13.57 9.99
C THR A 141 8.33 12.08 9.68
N ARG A 142 8.40 11.72 8.38
CA ARG A 142 8.61 10.33 7.94
C ARG A 142 9.79 9.66 8.64
N LYS A 143 10.90 10.39 8.76
CA LYS A 143 12.13 9.90 9.39
C LYS A 143 11.95 9.61 10.87
N GLU A 144 11.30 10.51 11.60
CA GLU A 144 11.02 10.35 13.02
C GLU A 144 10.07 9.16 13.27
N ALA A 145 9.01 9.04 12.47
CA ALA A 145 8.08 7.92 12.60
C ALA A 145 8.77 6.57 12.39
N LEU A 146 9.59 6.44 11.34
CA LEU A 146 10.41 5.24 11.10
C LEU A 146 11.39 4.96 12.24
N LYS A 147 12.06 6.00 12.75
CA LYS A 147 12.98 5.85 13.89
C LYS A 147 12.27 5.32 15.13
N LYS A 148 11.07 5.85 15.45
CA LYS A 148 10.26 5.35 16.58
C LYS A 148 9.94 3.86 16.44
N VAL A 149 9.58 3.40 15.24
CA VAL A 149 9.28 1.98 14.99
C VAL A 149 10.54 1.12 15.12
N ILE A 150 11.68 1.57 14.59
CA ILE A 150 12.96 0.87 14.72
C ILE A 150 13.36 0.74 16.19
N ASP A 151 13.30 1.82 16.95
CA ASP A 151 13.66 1.82 18.36
C ASP A 151 12.74 0.90 19.18
N PHE A 152 11.44 0.92 18.88
CA PHE A 152 10.47 0.03 19.51
C PHE A 152 10.83 -1.46 19.25
N LEU A 153 11.14 -1.84 18.01
CA LEU A 153 11.53 -3.21 17.68
C LEU A 153 12.83 -3.59 18.39
N THR A 154 13.82 -2.72 18.36
CA THR A 154 15.13 -2.96 18.99
C THR A 154 15.00 -3.13 20.51
N ALA A 155 14.24 -2.26 21.17
CA ALA A 155 14.03 -2.31 22.62
C ALA A 155 13.28 -3.58 23.06
N ASN A 156 12.47 -4.16 22.18
CA ASN A 156 11.73 -5.40 22.44
C ASN A 156 12.40 -6.65 21.85
N ASN A 157 13.63 -6.56 21.33
CA ASN A 157 14.37 -7.65 20.66
C ASN A 157 13.57 -8.31 19.53
N LEU A 158 12.86 -7.52 18.72
CA LEU A 158 12.06 -7.97 17.60
C LEU A 158 12.79 -7.75 16.27
N GLU A 159 12.90 -8.77 15.45
CA GLU A 159 13.53 -8.71 14.12
C GLU A 159 12.58 -8.23 13.03
N GLN A 160 11.29 -8.19 13.32
CA GLN A 160 10.25 -7.77 12.38
C GLN A 160 9.08 -7.10 13.08
N LEU A 161 8.47 -6.16 12.40
CA LEU A 161 7.18 -5.58 12.74
C LEU A 161 6.08 -6.50 12.22
N THR A 162 5.21 -6.97 13.11
CA THR A 162 4.03 -7.79 12.76
C THR A 162 2.79 -7.17 13.36
N GLY A 163 1.75 -7.04 12.57
CA GLY A 163 0.48 -6.48 13.02
C GLY A 163 -0.54 -6.42 11.91
N GLN A 164 -1.52 -5.54 12.05
CA GLN A 164 -2.63 -5.42 11.12
C GLN A 164 -3.05 -3.98 10.89
N THR A 165 -3.69 -3.75 9.76
CA THR A 165 -4.26 -2.45 9.41
C THR A 165 -5.66 -2.59 8.82
N ARG A 166 -6.52 -1.67 9.19
CA ARG A 166 -7.81 -1.36 8.55
C ARG A 166 -7.82 0.05 7.98
N LEU A 167 -6.65 0.65 7.83
CA LEU A 167 -6.52 2.05 7.42
C LEU A 167 -7.37 2.36 6.19
N MET A 168 -8.32 3.27 6.32
CA MET A 168 -9.10 3.83 5.22
C MET A 168 -8.42 5.12 4.74
N ILE A 169 -8.17 5.18 3.43
CA ILE A 169 -7.62 6.39 2.80
C ILE A 169 -8.69 6.95 1.85
N VAL A 170 -9.18 8.14 2.15
CA VAL A 170 -10.22 8.84 1.39
C VAL A 170 -9.77 10.27 1.07
N PRO A 171 -10.41 10.97 0.13
CA PRO A 171 -10.14 12.39 -0.14
C PRO A 171 -10.07 13.22 1.14
N GLY A 172 -9.02 14.03 1.25
CA GLY A 172 -8.67 14.77 2.47
C GLY A 172 -7.54 14.14 3.29
N TYR A 173 -7.17 12.89 3.02
CA TYR A 173 -6.00 12.26 3.62
C TYR A 173 -4.70 12.91 3.13
N THR A 174 -3.80 13.23 4.06
CA THR A 174 -2.45 13.73 3.74
C THR A 174 -1.45 12.58 3.83
N TYR A 175 -0.95 12.14 2.67
CA TYR A 175 0.07 11.08 2.60
C TYR A 175 1.37 11.50 3.26
N LYS A 176 1.90 10.63 4.08
CA LYS A 176 3.11 10.82 4.90
C LYS A 176 4.32 10.07 4.34
N MET A 177 4.09 8.90 3.77
CA MET A 177 5.14 8.01 3.30
C MET A 177 5.23 7.94 1.78
N ALA A 178 4.11 7.82 1.09
CA ALA A 178 4.09 7.67 -0.37
C ALA A 178 4.22 9.01 -1.09
N ASP A 179 5.21 9.11 -1.99
CA ASP A 179 5.43 10.29 -2.85
C ASP A 179 5.02 10.03 -4.30
N ALA A 180 5.00 8.76 -4.70
CA ALA A 180 4.48 8.26 -5.97
C ALA A 180 3.90 6.86 -5.73
N MET A 181 3.18 6.31 -6.68
CA MET A 181 2.73 4.90 -6.63
C MET A 181 2.55 4.31 -8.00
N PHE A 182 2.80 2.99 -8.12
CA PHE A 182 2.30 2.17 -9.21
C PHE A 182 1.02 1.48 -8.77
N THR A 183 -0.03 1.55 -9.61
CA THR A 183 -1.30 0.88 -9.32
C THR A 183 -2.03 0.55 -10.62
N ASN A 184 -2.97 -0.42 -10.58
CA ASN A 184 -3.90 -0.68 -11.68
C ASN A 184 -5.01 0.38 -11.70
N PHE A 185 -5.79 0.41 -12.77
CA PHE A 185 -7.05 1.15 -12.81
C PHE A 185 -8.13 0.39 -12.04
N HIS A 186 -8.81 1.09 -11.14
CA HIS A 186 -9.80 0.53 -10.22
C HIS A 186 -11.22 0.86 -10.61
N GLN A 187 -12.18 0.04 -10.17
CA GLN A 187 -13.60 0.27 -10.40
C GLN A 187 -14.16 1.45 -9.59
N PRO A 188 -15.19 2.12 -10.09
CA PRO A 188 -16.04 2.99 -9.28
C PRO A 188 -16.56 2.25 -8.04
N LYS A 189 -16.89 3.01 -6.99
CA LYS A 189 -17.37 2.47 -5.70
C LYS A 189 -16.41 1.46 -5.06
N SER A 190 -15.10 1.67 -5.20
CA SER A 190 -14.08 0.87 -4.51
C SER A 190 -13.23 1.73 -3.57
N THR A 191 -12.80 1.14 -2.45
CA THR A 191 -11.87 1.78 -1.52
C THR A 191 -10.53 2.09 -2.19
N LEU A 192 -10.18 1.34 -3.23
CA LEU A 192 -8.97 1.53 -4.02
C LEU A 192 -9.03 2.80 -4.85
N LEU A 193 -10.18 3.11 -5.47
CA LEU A 193 -10.37 4.37 -6.19
C LEU A 193 -10.42 5.56 -5.23
N LEU A 194 -10.97 5.39 -4.02
CA LEU A 194 -10.92 6.44 -2.99
C LEU A 194 -9.47 6.77 -2.61
N LEU A 195 -8.61 5.76 -2.43
CA LEU A 195 -7.19 5.93 -2.17
C LEU A 195 -6.50 6.69 -3.30
N VAL A 196 -6.74 6.32 -4.56
CA VAL A 196 -6.19 7.02 -5.73
C VAL A 196 -6.69 8.47 -5.79
N SER A 197 -7.98 8.69 -5.55
CA SER A 197 -8.57 10.04 -5.55
C SER A 197 -8.01 10.92 -4.43
N ALA A 198 -7.70 10.34 -3.28
CA ALA A 198 -7.01 11.04 -2.20
C ALA A 198 -5.56 11.42 -2.58
N PHE A 199 -4.92 10.61 -3.45
CA PHE A 199 -3.52 10.81 -3.83
C PHE A 199 -3.31 11.92 -4.86
N ILE A 200 -4.12 11.96 -5.91
CA ILE A 200 -4.00 12.91 -7.01
C ILE A 200 -5.14 13.96 -7.06
N GLY A 201 -5.98 14.01 -6.01
CA GLY A 201 -7.08 14.96 -5.93
C GLY A 201 -8.06 14.81 -7.10
N VAL A 202 -8.70 15.88 -7.48
CA VAL A 202 -9.74 15.90 -8.55
C VAL A 202 -9.23 15.43 -9.92
N ARG A 203 -7.92 15.39 -10.13
CA ARG A 203 -7.30 14.94 -11.39
C ARG A 203 -7.55 13.47 -11.70
N TRP A 204 -7.90 12.66 -10.72
CA TRP A 204 -8.25 11.27 -10.96
C TRP A 204 -9.32 11.12 -12.04
N LYS A 205 -10.29 12.05 -12.12
CA LYS A 205 -11.36 12.02 -13.13
C LYS A 205 -10.79 12.15 -14.54
N LYS A 206 -9.85 13.08 -14.76
CA LYS A 206 -9.20 13.26 -16.07
C LYS A 206 -8.35 12.06 -16.46
N VAL A 207 -7.59 11.48 -15.50
CA VAL A 207 -6.77 10.29 -15.72
C VAL A 207 -7.64 9.10 -16.12
N TYR A 208 -8.76 8.87 -15.45
CA TYR A 208 -9.66 7.77 -15.74
C TYR A 208 -10.46 7.98 -17.02
N GLN A 209 -10.86 9.20 -17.31
CA GLN A 209 -11.50 9.54 -18.58
C GLN A 209 -10.54 9.27 -19.74
N PHE A 210 -9.30 9.75 -19.66
CA PHE A 210 -8.28 9.47 -20.67
C PHE A 210 -8.08 7.96 -20.86
N ALA A 211 -7.99 7.19 -19.79
CA ALA A 211 -7.82 5.75 -19.87
C ALA A 211 -9.01 5.06 -20.59
N LEU A 212 -10.24 5.49 -20.32
CA LEU A 212 -11.43 4.96 -20.99
C LEU A 212 -11.45 5.32 -22.48
N GLU A 213 -11.12 6.55 -22.82
CA GLU A 213 -11.10 7.04 -24.22
C GLU A 213 -10.01 6.40 -25.07
N HIS A 214 -8.90 5.93 -24.44
CA HIS A 214 -7.75 5.33 -25.12
C HIS A 214 -7.68 3.80 -24.98
N GLY A 215 -8.76 3.15 -24.55
CA GLY A 215 -8.87 1.70 -24.53
C GLY A 215 -8.01 1.00 -23.47
N PHE A 216 -7.60 1.71 -22.40
CA PHE A 216 -6.88 1.10 -21.29
C PHE A 216 -7.76 0.05 -20.61
N ARG A 217 -7.14 -1.06 -20.22
CA ARG A 217 -7.80 -2.14 -19.49
C ARG A 217 -7.76 -1.88 -18.00
N PHE A 218 -8.81 -2.28 -17.33
CA PHE A 218 -9.01 -2.07 -15.90
C PHE A 218 -8.82 -3.38 -15.12
N LEU A 219 -8.68 -3.26 -13.77
CA LEU A 219 -8.58 -4.33 -12.80
C LEU A 219 -7.26 -5.11 -12.87
N SER A 220 -7.29 -6.35 -12.34
CA SER A 220 -6.10 -7.18 -12.05
C SER A 220 -5.21 -7.47 -13.26
N TYR A 221 -5.82 -7.74 -14.42
CA TYR A 221 -5.12 -7.97 -15.69
C TYR A 221 -5.13 -6.75 -16.59
N GLY A 222 -5.53 -5.62 -16.05
CA GLY A 222 -5.56 -4.35 -16.75
C GLY A 222 -4.17 -3.70 -16.82
N ASP A 223 -4.17 -2.50 -17.35
CA ASP A 223 -2.99 -1.69 -17.46
C ASP A 223 -2.67 -1.01 -16.10
N SER A 224 -1.43 -0.56 -15.95
CA SER A 224 -1.00 0.16 -14.74
C SER A 224 -0.83 1.64 -15.01
N CYS A 225 -0.89 2.43 -13.96
CA CYS A 225 -0.54 3.83 -13.98
C CYS A 225 0.53 4.15 -12.93
N TYR A 226 1.41 5.07 -13.27
CA TYR A 226 2.38 5.66 -12.36
C TYR A 226 1.89 7.05 -11.96
N LEU A 227 1.53 7.19 -10.71
CA LEU A 227 1.01 8.43 -10.15
C LEU A 227 2.07 9.10 -9.28
N ILE A 228 2.25 10.40 -9.45
CA ILE A 228 3.17 11.21 -8.66
C ILE A 228 2.37 12.26 -7.90
N LYS A 229 2.64 12.36 -6.59
CA LYS A 229 2.08 13.40 -5.74
C LYS A 229 2.72 14.75 -6.12
N GLU A 230 1.91 15.76 -6.37
CA GLU A 230 2.42 17.12 -6.48
C GLU A 230 2.95 17.61 -5.14
N LYS A 231 4.02 18.38 -5.19
CA LYS A 231 4.61 19.06 -4.02
C LYS A 231 3.73 20.20 -3.56
#